data_19c12b10e1878b04a16bf6bce0b29481
#
_entry.id   19c12b10e1878b04a16bf6bce0b29481
#
_cell.length_a   1.000
_cell.length_b   1.000
_cell.length_c   1.000
_cell.angle_alpha   90.00
_cell.angle_beta   90.00
_cell.angle_gamma   90.00
#
_symmetry.space_group_name_H-M   'P 1'
#
loop_
_entity.id
_entity.type
_entity.pdbx_description
1 polymer ?
#
loop_
_entity_poly.entity_id
_entity_poly.type
_entity_poly.pdbx_seq_one_letter_code
_entity_poly.pdbx_strand_id
1 'polypeptide(L)'
;GEEAHVSWLNALEQSITNGTSFDLQRDPRVCEFGHWLQHKQKTADETTKTLLSRFEEPHVEFHRQADLLLQVAKDSGPAEALKQLAAAKRGKVSELLRLFNYTKSQLQSAVHPVVLYITRDGVTPWFALVLDSMDDIVSYEDSQFTQMRNPDDLSAETHPDPVYGYIHNSDTDEKDSLILSATRLAY
;
A
#
# COMPACT_ATOMS: atom_id res chain seq x y z
N GLY A 1 0.40 6.08 -4.34
CA GLY A 1 -0.95 6.53 -4.67
C GLY A 1 -1.07 8.05 -4.72
N GLU A 2 -1.52 8.71 -3.66
CA GLU A 2 -1.78 10.15 -3.62
C GLU A 2 -0.56 11.00 -4.02
N GLU A 3 0.58 10.78 -3.36
CA GLU A 3 1.82 11.54 -3.61
C GLU A 3 2.28 11.46 -5.08
N ALA A 4 2.17 10.28 -5.68
CA ALA A 4 2.52 10.08 -7.08
C ALA A 4 1.62 10.91 -8.02
N HIS A 5 0.33 11.03 -7.72
CA HIS A 5 -0.61 11.84 -8.50
C HIS A 5 -0.36 13.35 -8.32
N VAL A 6 0.01 13.78 -7.11
CA VAL A 6 0.43 15.18 -6.87
C VAL A 6 1.70 15.50 -7.65
N SER A 7 2.70 14.62 -7.63
CA SER A 7 3.95 14.78 -8.41
C SER A 7 3.69 14.80 -9.92
N TRP A 8 2.81 13.92 -10.39
CA TRP A 8 2.37 13.89 -11.78
C TRP A 8 1.70 15.20 -12.23
N LEU A 9 0.82 15.75 -11.39
CA LEU A 9 0.15 17.02 -11.65
C LEU A 9 1.13 18.19 -11.70
N ASN A 10 2.10 18.22 -10.80
CA ASN A 10 3.16 19.23 -10.78
C ASN A 10 4.04 19.15 -12.05
N ALA A 11 4.34 17.94 -12.51
CA ALA A 11 5.08 17.75 -13.77
C ALA A 11 4.27 18.23 -14.98
N LEU A 12 2.95 18.03 -15.01
CA LEU A 12 2.08 18.57 -16.05
C LEU A 12 2.09 20.10 -16.04
N GLU A 13 1.94 20.72 -14.87
CA GLU A 13 2.02 22.18 -14.71
C GLU A 13 3.35 22.74 -15.21
N GLN A 14 4.46 22.11 -14.87
CA GLN A 14 5.80 22.51 -15.33
C GLN A 14 5.97 22.35 -16.85
N SER A 15 5.47 21.26 -17.43
CA SER A 15 5.49 21.06 -18.88
C SER A 15 4.72 22.17 -19.62
N ILE A 16 3.54 22.53 -19.13
CA ILE A 16 2.73 23.62 -19.70
C ILE A 16 3.46 24.97 -19.55
N THR A 17 3.99 25.24 -18.36
CA THR A 17 4.69 26.51 -18.05
C THR A 17 5.94 26.70 -18.93
N ASN A 18 6.71 25.65 -19.12
CA ASN A 18 8.00 25.68 -19.82
C ASN A 18 7.89 25.36 -21.32
N GLY A 19 6.74 24.94 -21.80
CA GLY A 19 6.56 24.50 -23.19
C GLY A 19 7.33 23.22 -23.52
N THR A 20 7.57 22.38 -22.54
CA THR A 20 8.28 21.10 -22.69
C THR A 20 7.33 19.93 -22.88
N SER A 21 7.83 18.79 -23.36
CA SER A 21 7.02 17.56 -23.49
C SER A 21 6.59 17.04 -22.11
N PHE A 22 5.40 16.44 -22.08
CA PHE A 22 4.89 15.72 -20.92
C PHE A 22 4.95 14.22 -21.20
N ASP A 23 5.94 13.54 -20.65
CA ASP A 23 6.27 12.15 -20.97
C ASP A 23 5.79 11.13 -19.91
N LEU A 24 5.08 11.60 -18.87
CA LEU A 24 4.55 10.71 -17.83
C LEU A 24 3.31 9.95 -18.34
N GLN A 25 3.07 8.79 -17.72
CA GLN A 25 1.97 7.91 -18.09
C GLN A 25 0.61 8.62 -17.97
N ARG A 26 -0.18 8.61 -19.06
CA ARG A 26 -1.50 9.23 -19.14
C ARG A 26 -2.66 8.22 -19.05
N ASP A 27 -2.39 6.94 -19.36
CA ASP A 27 -3.40 5.91 -19.22
C ASP A 27 -3.58 5.54 -17.72
N PRO A 28 -4.77 5.79 -17.16
CA PRO A 28 -5.03 5.50 -15.75
C PRO A 28 -4.91 4.00 -15.41
N ARG A 29 -5.06 3.12 -16.40
CA ARG A 29 -4.98 1.67 -16.20
C ARG A 29 -3.55 1.17 -16.04
N VAL A 30 -2.58 1.92 -16.56
CA VAL A 30 -1.15 1.57 -16.62
C VAL A 30 -0.33 2.29 -15.53
N CYS A 31 -0.89 3.32 -14.88
CA CYS A 31 -0.21 3.93 -13.76
C CYS A 31 -0.15 2.95 -12.56
N GLU A 32 0.84 3.10 -11.69
CA GLU A 32 1.06 2.22 -10.53
C GLU A 32 -0.20 2.03 -9.68
N PHE A 33 -0.93 3.12 -9.41
CA PHE A 33 -2.18 3.05 -8.67
C PHE A 33 -3.27 2.30 -9.45
N GLY A 34 -3.37 2.50 -10.76
CA GLY A 34 -4.32 1.78 -11.60
C GLY A 34 -4.08 0.27 -11.62
N HIS A 35 -2.83 -0.15 -11.71
CA HIS A 35 -2.46 -1.58 -11.56
C HIS A 35 -2.86 -2.14 -10.20
N TRP A 36 -2.52 -1.42 -9.13
CA TRP A 36 -2.89 -1.81 -7.77
C TRP A 36 -4.42 -1.89 -7.61
N LEU A 37 -5.16 -0.90 -8.13
CA LEU A 37 -6.62 -0.86 -8.04
C LEU A 37 -7.25 -2.07 -8.73
N GLN A 38 -6.83 -2.39 -9.95
CA GLN A 38 -7.30 -3.55 -10.70
C GLN A 38 -7.02 -4.88 -9.96
N HIS A 39 -5.83 -5.00 -9.36
CA HIS A 39 -5.49 -6.17 -8.57
C HIS A 39 -6.39 -6.30 -7.33
N LYS A 40 -6.56 -5.23 -6.58
CA LYS A 40 -7.40 -5.21 -5.37
C LYS A 40 -8.88 -5.44 -5.67
N GLN A 41 -9.39 -4.96 -6.78
CA GLN A 41 -10.75 -5.25 -7.24
C GLN A 41 -11.02 -6.77 -7.42
N LYS A 42 -9.99 -7.55 -7.70
CA LYS A 42 -10.11 -9.01 -7.86
C LYS A 42 -9.98 -9.77 -6.54
N THR A 43 -9.19 -9.27 -5.60
CA THR A 43 -8.73 -10.01 -4.41
C THR A 43 -9.34 -9.55 -3.09
N ALA A 44 -9.87 -8.33 -3.02
CA ALA A 44 -10.43 -7.78 -1.80
C ALA A 44 -11.84 -8.32 -1.48
N ASP A 45 -12.27 -8.14 -0.24
CA ASP A 45 -13.64 -8.36 0.18
C ASP A 45 -14.63 -7.36 -0.46
N GLU A 46 -15.92 -7.66 -0.44
CA GLU A 46 -16.94 -6.85 -1.12
C GLU A 46 -17.05 -5.41 -0.59
N THR A 47 -16.83 -5.21 0.70
CA THR A 47 -16.82 -3.86 1.30
C THR A 47 -15.68 -3.03 0.75
N THR A 48 -14.48 -3.60 0.73
CA THR A 48 -13.29 -2.98 0.16
C THR A 48 -13.44 -2.73 -1.33
N LYS A 49 -13.96 -3.69 -2.10
CA LYS A 49 -14.26 -3.50 -3.53
C LYS A 49 -15.19 -2.33 -3.78
N THR A 50 -16.28 -2.23 -3.00
CA THR A 50 -17.23 -1.12 -3.09
C THR A 50 -16.57 0.22 -2.79
N LEU A 51 -15.68 0.28 -1.81
CA LEU A 51 -14.92 1.49 -1.50
C LEU A 51 -13.97 1.87 -2.64
N LEU A 52 -13.27 0.88 -3.20
CA LEU A 52 -12.29 1.08 -4.27
C LEU A 52 -12.93 1.40 -5.62
N SER A 53 -14.14 0.93 -5.91
CA SER A 53 -14.85 1.25 -7.15
C SER A 53 -15.13 2.75 -7.32
N ARG A 54 -15.19 3.49 -6.22
CA ARG A 54 -15.36 4.95 -6.24
C ARG A 54 -14.20 5.70 -6.90
N PHE A 55 -13.03 5.06 -7.04
CA PHE A 55 -11.87 5.65 -7.70
C PHE A 55 -11.94 5.59 -9.22
N GLU A 56 -12.74 4.72 -9.81
CA GLU A 56 -12.71 4.46 -11.25
C GLU A 56 -12.90 5.74 -12.07
N GLU A 57 -14.02 6.42 -11.88
CA GLU A 57 -14.32 7.65 -12.62
C GLU A 57 -13.39 8.82 -12.25
N PRO A 58 -13.19 9.18 -10.96
CA PRO A 58 -12.30 10.29 -10.61
C PRO A 58 -10.85 10.07 -11.06
N HIS A 59 -10.36 8.84 -11.06
CA HIS A 59 -9.02 8.52 -11.51
C HIS A 59 -8.86 8.66 -13.04
N VAL A 60 -9.85 8.20 -13.81
CA VAL A 60 -9.87 8.40 -15.26
C VAL A 60 -9.92 9.90 -15.60
N GLU A 61 -10.81 10.65 -14.96
CA GLU A 61 -10.95 12.09 -15.18
C GLU A 61 -9.69 12.86 -14.79
N PHE A 62 -8.98 12.43 -13.75
CA PHE A 62 -7.70 13.01 -13.37
C PHE A 62 -6.65 12.88 -14.49
N HIS A 63 -6.44 11.67 -15.00
CA HIS A 63 -5.46 11.43 -16.06
C HIS A 63 -5.84 12.11 -17.38
N ARG A 64 -7.15 12.22 -17.67
CA ARG A 64 -7.67 12.92 -18.84
C ARG A 64 -7.32 14.40 -18.86
N GLN A 65 -7.08 15.03 -17.70
CA GLN A 65 -6.68 16.43 -17.62
C GLN A 65 -5.39 16.72 -18.41
N ALA A 66 -4.46 15.77 -18.51
CA ALA A 66 -3.23 15.97 -19.29
C ALA A 66 -3.55 16.24 -20.76
N ASP A 67 -4.34 15.38 -21.41
CA ASP A 67 -4.65 15.52 -22.83
C ASP A 67 -5.46 16.81 -23.10
N LEU A 68 -6.42 17.10 -22.23
CA LEU A 68 -7.22 18.33 -22.34
C LEU A 68 -6.37 19.59 -22.20
N LEU A 69 -5.53 19.68 -21.17
CA LEU A 69 -4.76 20.88 -20.87
C LEU A 69 -3.58 21.07 -21.83
N LEU A 70 -2.95 20.00 -22.29
CA LEU A 70 -1.92 20.07 -23.32
C LEU A 70 -2.50 20.54 -24.68
N GLN A 71 -3.71 20.10 -24.99
CA GLN A 71 -4.42 20.59 -26.19
C GLN A 71 -4.79 22.07 -26.05
N VAL A 72 -5.28 22.51 -24.90
CA VAL A 72 -5.56 23.93 -24.62
C VAL A 72 -4.28 24.76 -24.72
N ALA A 73 -3.17 24.29 -24.18
CA ALA A 73 -1.88 24.97 -24.28
C ALA A 73 -1.43 25.15 -25.74
N LYS A 74 -1.68 24.14 -26.58
CA LYS A 74 -1.36 24.19 -28.01
C LYS A 74 -2.27 25.14 -28.78
N ASP A 75 -3.58 25.15 -28.50
CA ASP A 75 -4.57 25.91 -29.26
C ASP A 75 -4.74 27.36 -28.77
N SER A 76 -4.62 27.59 -27.45
CA SER A 76 -4.93 28.86 -26.79
C SER A 76 -3.76 29.42 -25.95
N GLY A 77 -2.65 28.72 -25.91
CA GLY A 77 -1.44 29.11 -25.18
C GLY A 77 -1.38 28.63 -23.72
N PRO A 78 -0.19 28.70 -23.12
CA PRO A 78 0.06 28.18 -21.77
C PRO A 78 -0.72 28.92 -20.68
N ALA A 79 -0.95 30.22 -20.82
CA ALA A 79 -1.69 31.00 -19.81
C ALA A 79 -3.14 30.50 -19.63
N GLU A 80 -3.83 30.20 -20.72
CA GLU A 80 -5.18 29.65 -20.68
C GLU A 80 -5.19 28.22 -20.11
N ALA A 81 -4.23 27.39 -20.49
CA ALA A 81 -4.09 26.05 -19.93
C ALA A 81 -3.84 26.06 -18.42
N LEU A 82 -2.98 26.96 -17.92
CA LEU A 82 -2.70 27.13 -16.49
C LEU A 82 -3.93 27.63 -15.72
N LYS A 83 -4.71 28.52 -16.32
CA LYS A 83 -5.99 28.98 -15.75
C LYS A 83 -6.99 27.81 -15.59
N GLN A 84 -7.12 26.98 -16.63
CA GLN A 84 -7.97 25.80 -16.59
C GLN A 84 -7.43 24.73 -15.63
N LEU A 85 -6.11 24.55 -15.52
CA LEU A 85 -5.48 23.68 -14.53
C LEU A 85 -5.82 24.14 -13.11
N ALA A 86 -5.75 25.45 -12.83
CA ALA A 86 -6.13 25.98 -11.51
C ALA A 86 -7.59 25.69 -11.17
N ALA A 87 -8.50 25.77 -12.16
CA ALA A 87 -9.89 25.39 -11.99
C ALA A 87 -10.05 23.87 -11.75
N ALA A 88 -9.34 23.02 -12.49
CA ALA A 88 -9.33 21.58 -12.31
C ALA A 88 -8.80 21.16 -10.94
N LYS A 89 -7.76 21.83 -10.42
CA LYS A 89 -7.22 21.62 -9.07
C LYS A 89 -8.28 21.82 -7.98
N ARG A 90 -9.17 22.78 -8.13
CA ARG A 90 -10.28 23.03 -7.20
C ARG A 90 -11.48 22.09 -7.38
N GLY A 91 -11.61 21.45 -8.53
CA GLY A 91 -12.71 20.56 -8.91
C GLY A 91 -12.27 19.09 -8.95
N LYS A 92 -12.13 18.56 -10.14
CA LYS A 92 -11.89 17.13 -10.41
C LYS A 92 -10.63 16.56 -9.72
N VAL A 93 -9.55 17.34 -9.67
CA VAL A 93 -8.32 16.93 -8.97
C VAL A 93 -8.56 16.82 -7.47
N SER A 94 -9.22 17.83 -6.88
CA SER A 94 -9.51 17.80 -5.45
C SER A 94 -10.46 16.66 -5.05
N GLU A 95 -11.34 16.25 -5.94
CA GLU A 95 -12.24 15.11 -5.74
C GLU A 95 -11.45 13.81 -5.56
N LEU A 96 -10.50 13.53 -6.46
CA LEU A 96 -9.63 12.36 -6.35
C LEU A 96 -8.77 12.39 -5.07
N LEU A 97 -8.17 13.54 -4.73
CA LEU A 97 -7.35 13.68 -3.54
C LEU A 97 -8.14 13.49 -2.23
N ARG A 98 -9.37 14.02 -2.18
CA ARG A 98 -10.28 13.77 -1.03
C ARG A 98 -10.65 12.31 -0.92
N LEU A 99 -10.84 11.62 -2.04
CA LEU A 99 -11.14 10.20 -2.05
C LEU A 99 -9.98 9.36 -1.51
N PHE A 100 -8.73 9.69 -1.84
CA PHE A 100 -7.55 9.08 -1.24
C PHE A 100 -7.53 9.24 0.28
N ASN A 101 -7.74 10.46 0.77
CA ASN A 101 -7.75 10.76 2.20
C ASN A 101 -8.90 10.05 2.93
N TYR A 102 -10.09 10.07 2.35
CA TYR A 102 -11.25 9.36 2.91
C TYR A 102 -10.99 7.84 3.00
N THR A 103 -10.53 7.24 1.90
CA THR A 103 -10.28 5.79 1.85
C THR A 103 -9.18 5.38 2.81
N LYS A 104 -8.09 6.17 2.90
CA LYS A 104 -7.03 5.94 3.89
C LYS A 104 -7.58 5.95 5.32
N SER A 105 -8.42 6.93 5.66
CA SER A 105 -9.07 7.02 6.96
C SER A 105 -9.97 5.81 7.24
N GLN A 106 -10.77 5.37 6.25
CA GLN A 106 -11.65 4.21 6.40
C GLN A 106 -10.85 2.91 6.60
N LEU A 107 -9.80 2.71 5.83
CA LEU A 107 -8.93 1.54 5.96
C LEU A 107 -8.17 1.53 7.30
N GLN A 108 -7.70 2.69 7.77
CA GLN A 108 -7.05 2.80 9.07
C GLN A 108 -8.00 2.55 10.23
N SER A 109 -9.25 3.02 10.16
CA SER A 109 -10.26 2.78 11.18
C SER A 109 -10.77 1.34 11.20
N ALA A 110 -10.65 0.60 10.09
CA ALA A 110 -11.00 -0.82 9.99
C ALA A 110 -9.91 -1.75 10.54
N VAL A 111 -8.69 -1.25 10.78
CA VAL A 111 -7.61 -2.01 11.42
C VAL A 111 -7.87 -2.05 12.92
N HIS A 112 -8.39 -3.19 13.40
CA HIS A 112 -8.46 -3.48 14.83
C HIS A 112 -7.18 -4.22 15.24
N PRO A 113 -6.38 -3.69 16.19
CA PRO A 113 -5.23 -4.41 16.67
C PRO A 113 -5.66 -5.74 17.32
N VAL A 114 -4.95 -6.80 16.98
CA VAL A 114 -5.14 -8.12 17.58
C VAL A 114 -4.20 -8.25 18.77
N VAL A 115 -4.75 -8.58 19.94
CA VAL A 115 -3.94 -8.89 21.13
C VAL A 115 -3.82 -10.41 21.27
N LEU A 116 -2.60 -10.92 21.10
CA LEU A 116 -2.31 -12.33 21.27
C LEU A 116 -1.67 -12.57 22.64
N TYR A 117 -2.41 -13.24 23.52
CA TYR A 117 -1.89 -13.61 24.83
C TYR A 117 -1.08 -14.91 24.72
N ILE A 118 0.18 -14.86 25.16
CA ILE A 118 1.05 -16.03 25.24
C ILE A 118 1.00 -16.58 26.67
N THR A 119 0.76 -17.88 26.79
CA THR A 119 0.69 -18.59 28.07
C THR A 119 1.70 -19.70 28.12
N ARG A 120 2.14 -20.12 29.32
CA ARG A 120 2.97 -21.32 29.53
C ARG A 120 2.14 -22.54 29.95
N ASP A 121 1.00 -22.28 30.59
CA ASP A 121 0.12 -23.30 31.19
C ASP A 121 -1.23 -23.42 30.47
N GLY A 122 -1.43 -22.68 29.39
CA GLY A 122 -2.68 -22.62 28.67
C GLY A 122 -3.76 -21.73 29.29
N VAL A 123 -3.52 -21.16 30.47
CA VAL A 123 -4.52 -20.40 31.26
C VAL A 123 -4.01 -19.02 31.64
N THR A 124 -2.84 -18.94 32.25
CA THR A 124 -2.31 -17.70 32.81
C THR A 124 -1.51 -16.93 31.77
N PRO A 125 -1.90 -15.70 31.39
CA PRO A 125 -1.10 -14.89 30.49
C PRO A 125 0.31 -14.63 31.03
N TRP A 126 1.30 -14.90 30.20
CA TRP A 126 2.70 -14.60 30.53
C TRP A 126 3.12 -13.24 29.96
N PHE A 127 2.81 -13.01 28.69
CA PHE A 127 2.90 -11.69 28.05
C PHE A 127 1.90 -11.60 26.89
N ALA A 128 1.76 -10.40 26.32
CA ALA A 128 0.90 -10.15 25.19
C ALA A 128 1.70 -9.54 24.03
N LEU A 129 1.34 -9.94 22.82
CA LEU A 129 1.77 -9.32 21.58
C LEU A 129 0.62 -8.50 21.04
N VAL A 130 0.88 -7.25 20.66
CA VAL A 130 -0.06 -6.40 19.94
C VAL A 130 0.32 -6.44 18.47
N LEU A 131 -0.56 -6.96 17.64
CA LEU A 131 -0.36 -7.13 16.21
C LEU A 131 -1.27 -6.17 15.45
N ASP A 132 -0.79 -5.62 14.35
CA ASP A 132 -1.61 -4.75 13.49
C ASP A 132 -2.75 -5.53 12.85
N SER A 133 -2.49 -6.77 12.45
CA SER A 133 -3.47 -7.68 11.87
C SER A 133 -3.03 -9.14 12.03
N MET A 134 -3.98 -10.05 11.79
CA MET A 134 -3.71 -11.48 11.64
C MET A 134 -4.33 -11.92 10.32
N ASP A 135 -3.52 -12.51 9.44
CA ASP A 135 -3.97 -12.91 8.11
C ASP A 135 -4.72 -14.23 8.13
N ASP A 136 -4.06 -15.31 8.59
CA ASP A 136 -4.64 -16.64 8.59
C ASP A 136 -3.95 -17.56 9.62
N ILE A 137 -4.55 -18.72 9.84
CA ILE A 137 -3.97 -19.87 10.54
C ILE A 137 -3.69 -20.93 9.49
N VAL A 138 -2.41 -21.22 9.29
CA VAL A 138 -1.95 -22.17 8.28
C VAL A 138 -1.31 -23.38 8.92
N SER A 139 -1.46 -24.56 8.28
CA SER A 139 -0.73 -25.77 8.62
C SER A 139 0.43 -25.95 7.66
N TYR A 140 1.52 -26.49 8.14
CA TYR A 140 2.71 -26.80 7.34
C TYR A 140 3.24 -28.20 7.67
N GLU A 141 3.94 -28.78 6.71
CA GLU A 141 4.65 -30.06 6.91
C GLU A 141 6.03 -29.79 7.55
N ASP A 142 6.51 -30.71 8.36
CA ASP A 142 7.83 -30.57 9.02
C ASP A 142 8.97 -30.34 8.02
N SER A 143 8.85 -30.87 6.79
CA SER A 143 9.81 -30.68 5.71
C SER A 143 9.90 -29.24 5.19
N GLN A 144 8.87 -28.42 5.42
CA GLN A 144 8.85 -26.99 5.03
C GLN A 144 9.55 -26.11 6.08
N PHE A 145 9.79 -26.62 7.28
CA PHE A 145 10.40 -25.89 8.38
C PHE A 145 11.91 -26.00 8.36
N THR A 146 12.59 -24.88 8.44
CA THR A 146 14.04 -24.81 8.65
C THR A 146 14.31 -24.07 9.96
N GLN A 147 14.94 -24.76 10.88
CA GLN A 147 15.40 -24.17 12.12
C GLN A 147 16.64 -23.32 11.86
N MET A 148 16.63 -22.08 12.29
CA MET A 148 17.83 -21.27 12.29
C MET A 148 18.77 -21.76 13.41
N ARG A 149 20.09 -21.92 13.09
CA ARG A 149 21.08 -22.26 14.07
C ARG A 149 21.05 -21.25 15.20
N ASN A 150 20.97 -21.75 16.42
CA ASN A 150 21.19 -20.94 17.61
C ASN A 150 22.58 -20.32 17.52
N PRO A 151 22.74 -19.02 17.63
CA PRO A 151 24.04 -18.41 17.85
C PRO A 151 24.58 -18.68 19.26
N ASP A 152 23.96 -19.61 20.02
CA ASP A 152 24.32 -19.97 21.39
C ASP A 152 25.77 -20.49 21.55
N ASP A 153 26.46 -20.76 20.45
CA ASP A 153 27.89 -21.11 20.47
C ASP A 153 28.84 -19.90 20.42
N LEU A 154 28.33 -18.70 20.30
CA LEU A 154 29.18 -17.51 20.18
C LEU A 154 28.68 -16.39 21.09
N SER A 155 29.25 -16.33 22.29
CA SER A 155 29.29 -15.16 23.18
C SER A 155 27.95 -14.68 23.76
N ALA A 156 27.97 -14.43 25.04
CA ALA A 156 27.07 -13.70 25.91
C ALA A 156 26.48 -12.37 25.32
N GLU A 157 25.69 -12.45 24.25
CA GLU A 157 24.80 -11.36 23.90
C GLU A 157 23.59 -11.44 24.82
N THR A 158 23.30 -10.31 25.47
CA THR A 158 22.25 -10.16 26.47
C THR A 158 20.81 -10.26 25.89
N HIS A 159 20.66 -10.37 24.57
CA HIS A 159 19.37 -10.48 23.88
C HIS A 159 19.44 -11.53 22.78
N PRO A 160 18.94 -12.76 23.02
CA PRO A 160 18.85 -13.78 21.97
C PRO A 160 17.90 -13.34 20.86
N ASP A 161 18.28 -13.65 19.61
CA ASP A 161 17.41 -13.41 18.44
C ASP A 161 16.07 -14.13 18.63
N PRO A 162 14.93 -13.43 18.55
CA PRO A 162 13.62 -14.04 18.71
C PRO A 162 13.25 -14.98 17.56
N VAL A 163 13.92 -14.92 16.41
CA VAL A 163 13.64 -15.79 15.26
C VAL A 163 14.17 -17.19 15.50
N TYR A 164 13.26 -18.16 15.57
CA TYR A 164 13.57 -19.57 15.77
C TYR A 164 13.83 -20.33 14.48
N GLY A 165 13.13 -19.99 13.42
CA GLY A 165 13.22 -20.62 12.13
C GLY A 165 12.33 -19.96 11.09
N TYR A 166 12.20 -20.61 9.96
CA TYR A 166 11.30 -20.15 8.90
C TYR A 166 10.63 -21.33 8.19
N ILE A 167 9.47 -21.02 7.61
CA ILE A 167 8.68 -21.95 6.80
C ILE A 167 8.78 -21.51 5.36
N HIS A 168 9.21 -22.44 4.48
CA HIS A 168 9.18 -22.24 3.04
C HIS A 168 7.77 -22.35 2.48
N ASN A 169 7.30 -21.30 1.83
CA ASN A 169 6.06 -21.28 1.04
C ASN A 169 6.38 -21.69 -0.41
N SER A 170 6.49 -23.00 -0.65
CA SER A 170 7.00 -23.57 -1.91
C SER A 170 6.04 -23.44 -3.11
N ASP A 171 4.78 -23.09 -2.92
CA ASP A 171 3.74 -23.14 -3.96
C ASP A 171 3.22 -21.76 -4.40
N THR A 172 3.76 -20.68 -3.87
CA THR A 172 3.34 -19.30 -4.18
C THR A 172 4.54 -18.37 -4.21
N ASP A 173 4.44 -17.25 -4.95
CA ASP A 173 5.38 -16.11 -4.86
C ASP A 173 5.33 -15.41 -3.48
N GLU A 174 4.75 -16.05 -2.48
CA GLU A 174 4.69 -15.56 -1.11
C GLU A 174 6.04 -15.75 -0.42
N LYS A 175 6.40 -14.74 0.36
CA LYS A 175 7.63 -14.76 1.16
C LYS A 175 7.56 -15.84 2.22
N ASP A 176 8.72 -16.39 2.57
CA ASP A 176 8.85 -17.31 3.70
C ASP A 176 8.31 -16.70 5.00
N SER A 177 7.66 -17.52 5.81
CA SER A 177 7.13 -17.11 7.10
C SER A 177 8.15 -17.32 8.21
N LEU A 178 8.42 -16.31 9.03
CA LEU A 178 9.31 -16.42 10.18
C LEU A 178 8.58 -17.02 11.38
N ILE A 179 9.25 -17.94 12.07
CA ILE A 179 8.78 -18.52 13.33
C ILE A 179 9.51 -17.86 14.49
N LEU A 180 8.76 -17.31 15.41
CA LEU A 180 9.28 -16.64 16.60
C LEU A 180 9.25 -17.57 17.83
N SER A 181 10.29 -17.51 18.63
CA SER A 181 10.34 -18.19 19.93
C SER A 181 9.69 -17.31 21.00
N ALA A 182 8.62 -17.78 21.60
CA ALA A 182 7.94 -17.08 22.71
C ALA A 182 8.90 -16.86 23.90
N THR A 183 9.76 -17.83 24.20
CA THR A 183 10.75 -17.73 25.28
C THR A 183 11.77 -16.62 25.04
N ARG A 184 12.22 -16.44 23.81
CA ARG A 184 13.18 -15.39 23.43
C ARG A 184 12.55 -14.00 23.35
N LEU A 185 11.28 -13.93 22.95
CA LEU A 185 10.51 -12.67 22.91
C LEU A 185 10.27 -12.09 24.32
N ALA A 186 10.21 -12.94 25.35
CA ALA A 186 9.94 -12.53 26.73
C ALA A 186 11.14 -11.94 27.47
N TYR A 187 12.30 -11.86 26.80
CA TYR A 187 13.53 -11.28 27.37
C TYR A 187 13.82 -9.92 26.68
#